data_26fac24618afc3e30258e2b2413e3c4f
#
_entry.id   26fac24618afc3e30258e2b2413e3c4f
#
_cell.length_a   1.000
_cell.length_b   1.000
_cell.length_c   1.000
_cell.angle_alpha   90.00
_cell.angle_beta   90.00
_cell.angle_gamma   90.00
#
_symmetry.space_group_name_H-M   'P 1'
#
loop_
_entity.id
_entity.type
_entity.pdbx_description
1 polymer ?
#
loop_
_entity_poly.entity_id
_entity_poly.type
_entity_poly.pdbx_seq_one_letter_code
_entity_poly.pdbx_strand_id
1 'polypeptide(L)'
;MDCFHYPLDTETLLRKKRKLRRELLARNPHPLHKKIAILGGSTTNEVADQLGLFLLQYGIEAEFYQSEYAQYWQDAMFGTPELDDFHPDVIYIHTNWRNLTALPTTADSEAAIDAMLDEQYAHFETMWQALEQKFACPVIQNNFDRPNFRLMGNRDIWDPHGRSNFISRLNQKFYAYAASHEHFYINDIDYLSADYGLTAWGDAFFWHMYKYAICLDAIPSLANSVANIIKSLYGRNKKALVLDLDNTLWGGIVGDDGVDGLAIGPEVPEGQVYAEFQSYCKALKSIGVIPVSYTHLRAHETDQYL
;
A
#
# COMPACT_ATOMS: atom_id res chain seq x y z
N MET A 1 -1.27 14.43 -14.82
CA MET A 1 -2.61 14.08 -14.26
C MET A 1 -2.50 14.20 -12.76
N ASP A 2 -3.02 15.24 -12.18
CA ASP A 2 -2.86 15.52 -10.76
C ASP A 2 -3.63 14.56 -9.86
N CYS A 3 -4.70 13.92 -10.38
CA CYS A 3 -5.52 13.00 -9.58
C CYS A 3 -4.79 11.77 -9.03
N PHE A 4 -3.61 11.41 -9.57
CA PHE A 4 -2.78 10.31 -9.10
C PHE A 4 -1.71 10.73 -8.07
N HIS A 5 -1.62 12.01 -7.74
CA HIS A 5 -0.70 12.53 -6.74
C HIS A 5 -1.42 12.78 -5.42
N TYR A 6 -0.70 12.64 -4.33
CA TYR A 6 -1.24 12.93 -3.00
C TYR A 6 -1.45 14.43 -2.81
N PRO A 7 -2.60 14.85 -2.25
CA PRO A 7 -3.78 14.04 -1.93
C PRO A 7 -4.52 13.56 -3.19
N LEU A 8 -4.97 12.30 -3.21
CA LEU A 8 -5.64 11.70 -4.37
C LEU A 8 -6.99 12.38 -4.65
N ASP A 9 -7.26 12.71 -5.91
CA ASP A 9 -8.61 13.13 -6.33
C ASP A 9 -9.47 11.89 -6.59
N THR A 10 -10.01 11.33 -5.49
CA THR A 10 -10.81 10.09 -5.51
C THR A 10 -12.06 10.21 -6.36
N GLU A 11 -12.71 11.37 -6.39
CA GLU A 11 -13.89 11.60 -7.22
C GLU A 11 -13.55 11.44 -8.72
N THR A 12 -12.47 12.04 -9.17
CA THR A 12 -12.02 11.90 -10.57
C THR A 12 -11.59 10.47 -10.87
N LEU A 13 -10.87 9.81 -9.99
CA LEU A 13 -10.41 8.43 -10.16
C LEU A 13 -11.58 7.45 -10.27
N LEU A 14 -12.61 7.60 -9.46
CA LEU A 14 -13.79 6.73 -9.50
C LEU A 14 -14.72 7.02 -10.70
N ARG A 15 -14.97 8.30 -11.00
CA ARG A 15 -15.97 8.67 -12.02
C ARG A 15 -15.44 8.69 -13.46
N LYS A 16 -14.14 8.94 -13.67
CA LYS A 16 -13.56 9.14 -15.01
C LYS A 16 -12.67 7.99 -15.47
N LYS A 17 -12.83 6.80 -14.92
CA LYS A 17 -11.98 5.61 -15.17
C LYS A 17 -11.68 5.36 -16.66
N ARG A 18 -12.71 5.33 -17.50
CA ARG A 18 -12.57 5.09 -18.95
C ARG A 18 -11.76 6.18 -19.68
N LYS A 19 -11.97 7.44 -19.30
CA LYS A 19 -11.21 8.56 -19.85
C LYS A 19 -9.75 8.48 -19.44
N LEU A 20 -9.49 8.29 -18.12
CA LEU A 20 -8.15 8.16 -17.57
C LEU A 20 -7.39 6.99 -18.19
N ARG A 21 -8.01 5.82 -18.32
CA ARG A 21 -7.39 4.65 -18.97
C ARG A 21 -6.96 4.97 -20.41
N ARG A 22 -7.82 5.59 -21.20
CA ARG A 22 -7.50 5.97 -22.60
C ARG A 22 -6.34 6.95 -22.67
N GLU A 23 -6.32 7.96 -21.78
CA GLU A 23 -5.25 8.97 -21.75
C GLU A 23 -3.92 8.37 -21.28
N LEU A 24 -3.94 7.45 -20.31
CA LEU A 24 -2.75 6.76 -19.83
C LEU A 24 -2.16 5.82 -20.90
N LEU A 25 -3.00 5.07 -21.62
CA LEU A 25 -2.55 4.24 -22.74
C LEU A 25 -1.93 5.07 -23.86
N ALA A 26 -2.50 6.23 -24.17
CA ALA A 26 -1.93 7.14 -25.18
C ALA A 26 -0.56 7.70 -24.78
N ARG A 27 -0.30 7.87 -23.47
CA ARG A 27 1.02 8.31 -22.94
C ARG A 27 2.06 7.20 -22.90
N ASN A 28 1.63 5.94 -22.81
CA ASN A 28 2.50 4.78 -22.69
C ASN A 28 2.27 3.85 -23.89
N PRO A 29 2.83 4.16 -25.09
CA PRO A 29 2.59 3.37 -26.29
C PRO A 29 3.19 1.95 -26.23
N HIS A 30 4.09 1.69 -25.30
CA HIS A 30 4.75 0.40 -25.07
C HIS A 30 4.75 0.05 -23.58
N PRO A 31 3.58 -0.25 -22.99
CA PRO A 31 3.50 -0.62 -21.59
C PRO A 31 4.13 -2.00 -21.36
N LEU A 32 4.60 -2.22 -20.13
CA LEU A 32 4.96 -3.56 -19.68
C LEU A 32 3.68 -4.33 -19.38
N HIS A 33 3.42 -5.41 -20.12
CA HIS A 33 2.24 -6.26 -19.88
C HIS A 33 2.48 -7.20 -18.70
N LYS A 34 1.52 -7.29 -17.79
CA LYS A 34 1.57 -8.14 -16.60
C LYS A 34 0.22 -8.76 -16.28
N LYS A 35 0.25 -10.02 -15.86
CA LYS A 35 -0.91 -10.79 -15.42
C LYS A 35 -0.97 -10.79 -13.90
N ILE A 36 -2.06 -10.30 -13.33
CA ILE A 36 -2.22 -10.16 -11.89
C ILE A 36 -3.46 -10.95 -11.46
N ALA A 37 -3.28 -11.95 -10.60
CA ALA A 37 -4.40 -12.65 -9.99
C ALA A 37 -4.78 -11.95 -8.69
N ILE A 38 -6.04 -11.53 -8.56
CA ILE A 38 -6.62 -11.01 -7.33
C ILE A 38 -7.46 -12.09 -6.67
N LEU A 39 -6.96 -12.66 -5.58
CA LEU A 39 -7.66 -13.64 -4.76
C LEU A 39 -8.42 -12.89 -3.65
N GLY A 40 -9.72 -12.71 -3.84
CA GLY A 40 -10.53 -11.81 -3.02
C GLY A 40 -11.36 -12.50 -1.95
N GLY A 41 -11.20 -12.09 -0.70
CA GLY A 41 -12.13 -12.40 0.39
C GLY A 41 -13.38 -11.51 0.41
N SER A 42 -13.45 -10.56 -0.52
CA SER A 42 -14.55 -9.61 -0.72
C SER A 42 -14.68 -9.27 -2.19
N THR A 43 -15.62 -8.42 -2.57
CA THR A 43 -15.79 -7.95 -3.97
C THR A 43 -14.58 -7.10 -4.39
N THR A 44 -13.97 -7.43 -5.55
CA THR A 44 -12.69 -6.87 -5.99
C THR A 44 -12.77 -6.05 -7.29
N ASN A 45 -13.93 -5.98 -7.96
CA ASN A 45 -14.05 -5.33 -9.26
C ASN A 45 -13.51 -3.88 -9.27
N GLU A 46 -13.91 -3.08 -8.29
CA GLU A 46 -13.45 -1.69 -8.18
C GLU A 46 -11.96 -1.62 -7.84
N VAL A 47 -11.46 -2.57 -7.03
CA VAL A 47 -10.03 -2.68 -6.70
C VAL A 47 -9.22 -2.95 -7.96
N ALA A 48 -9.65 -3.90 -8.80
CA ALA A 48 -8.98 -4.21 -10.08
C ALA A 48 -8.99 -3.02 -11.04
N ASP A 49 -10.12 -2.32 -11.16
CA ASP A 49 -10.25 -1.12 -12.00
C ASP A 49 -9.26 -0.03 -11.57
N GLN A 50 -9.23 0.31 -10.27
CA GLN A 50 -8.35 1.34 -9.74
C GLN A 50 -6.87 0.92 -9.81
N LEU A 51 -6.57 -0.33 -9.45
CA LEU A 51 -5.21 -0.89 -9.54
C LEU A 51 -4.69 -0.80 -10.99
N GLY A 52 -5.53 -1.15 -11.97
CA GLY A 52 -5.18 -1.02 -13.39
C GLY A 52 -4.84 0.41 -13.80
N LEU A 53 -5.55 1.43 -13.27
CA LEU A 53 -5.25 2.84 -13.55
C LEU A 53 -3.90 3.26 -12.95
N PHE A 54 -3.63 2.92 -11.69
CA PHE A 54 -2.35 3.25 -11.05
C PHE A 54 -1.18 2.53 -11.72
N LEU A 55 -1.35 1.27 -12.12
CA LEU A 55 -0.31 0.53 -12.84
C LEU A 55 -0.02 1.15 -14.22
N LEU A 56 -1.06 1.56 -14.97
CA LEU A 56 -0.87 2.29 -16.21
C LEU A 56 -0.15 3.62 -16.02
N GLN A 57 -0.37 4.33 -14.92
CA GLN A 57 0.39 5.55 -14.56
C GLN A 57 1.91 5.25 -14.45
N TYR A 58 2.27 4.02 -14.07
CA TYR A 58 3.65 3.56 -13.99
C TYR A 58 4.14 2.83 -15.26
N GLY A 59 3.36 2.84 -16.33
CA GLY A 59 3.69 2.19 -17.58
C GLY A 59 3.58 0.67 -17.54
N ILE A 60 2.71 0.14 -16.68
CA ILE A 60 2.38 -1.29 -16.59
C ILE A 60 0.92 -1.47 -17.00
N GLU A 61 0.67 -2.25 -18.04
CA GLU A 61 -0.68 -2.65 -18.43
C GLU A 61 -0.97 -4.02 -17.84
N ALA A 62 -1.94 -4.07 -16.93
CA ALA A 62 -2.32 -5.29 -16.23
C ALA A 62 -3.54 -5.97 -16.85
N GLU A 63 -3.45 -7.29 -17.02
CA GLU A 63 -4.57 -8.20 -17.17
C GLU A 63 -4.90 -8.80 -15.83
N PHE A 64 -6.20 -8.94 -15.49
CA PHE A 64 -6.62 -9.40 -14.16
C PHE A 64 -7.40 -10.71 -14.23
N TYR A 65 -6.99 -11.69 -13.43
CA TYR A 65 -7.86 -12.73 -12.93
C TYR A 65 -8.45 -12.27 -11.61
N GLN A 66 -9.72 -12.57 -11.36
CA GLN A 66 -10.37 -12.28 -10.08
C GLN A 66 -11.12 -13.52 -9.62
N SER A 67 -10.82 -14.00 -8.41
CA SER A 67 -11.59 -15.08 -7.81
C SER A 67 -13.04 -14.68 -7.59
N GLU A 68 -13.95 -15.62 -7.62
CA GLU A 68 -15.32 -15.43 -7.16
C GLU A 68 -15.34 -15.00 -5.68
N TYR A 69 -16.41 -14.31 -5.27
CA TYR A 69 -16.55 -13.83 -3.90
C TYR A 69 -16.24 -14.89 -2.85
N ALA A 70 -15.31 -14.60 -1.96
CA ALA A 70 -14.86 -15.45 -0.87
C ALA A 70 -14.27 -16.82 -1.28
N GLN A 71 -13.93 -17.04 -2.56
CA GLN A 71 -13.29 -18.28 -3.03
C GLN A 71 -11.76 -18.23 -3.02
N TYR A 72 -11.16 -17.14 -2.49
CA TYR A 72 -9.70 -16.91 -2.50
C TYR A 72 -8.89 -18.12 -1.99
N TRP A 73 -9.39 -18.79 -0.92
CA TRP A 73 -8.72 -19.92 -0.32
C TRP A 73 -8.89 -21.20 -1.17
N GLN A 74 -10.10 -21.44 -1.69
CA GLN A 74 -10.38 -22.59 -2.55
C GLN A 74 -9.57 -22.52 -3.85
N ASP A 75 -9.49 -21.33 -4.47
CA ASP A 75 -8.71 -21.11 -5.68
C ASP A 75 -7.22 -21.32 -5.43
N ALA A 76 -6.72 -20.87 -4.27
CA ALA A 76 -5.34 -21.07 -3.89
C ALA A 76 -4.99 -22.54 -3.64
N MET A 77 -5.86 -23.25 -2.91
CA MET A 77 -5.58 -24.63 -2.49
C MET A 77 -5.87 -25.67 -3.57
N PHE A 78 -6.96 -25.52 -4.31
CA PHE A 78 -7.40 -26.51 -5.29
C PHE A 78 -7.16 -26.06 -6.73
N GLY A 79 -7.01 -24.76 -6.95
CA GLY A 79 -6.92 -24.15 -8.28
C GLY A 79 -8.27 -24.10 -8.99
N THR A 80 -8.30 -23.38 -10.09
CA THR A 80 -9.35 -23.42 -11.09
C THR A 80 -8.68 -23.52 -12.46
N PRO A 81 -9.33 -24.13 -13.48
CA PRO A 81 -8.76 -24.14 -14.83
C PRO A 81 -8.42 -22.73 -15.33
N GLU A 82 -9.25 -21.75 -15.01
CA GLU A 82 -9.09 -20.35 -15.42
C GLU A 82 -7.84 -19.72 -14.76
N LEU A 83 -7.60 -19.95 -13.46
CA LEU A 83 -6.42 -19.44 -12.76
C LEU A 83 -5.15 -20.16 -13.25
N ASP A 84 -5.25 -21.47 -13.49
CA ASP A 84 -4.13 -22.26 -13.95
C ASP A 84 -3.70 -21.87 -15.36
N ASP A 85 -4.64 -21.67 -16.29
CA ASP A 85 -4.38 -21.18 -17.64
C ASP A 85 -3.94 -19.70 -17.67
N PHE A 86 -4.31 -18.93 -16.65
CA PHE A 86 -3.96 -17.53 -16.56
C PHE A 86 -2.45 -17.31 -16.34
N HIS A 87 -1.77 -18.17 -15.59
CA HIS A 87 -0.34 -18.06 -15.27
C HIS A 87 0.04 -16.65 -14.77
N PRO A 88 -0.31 -16.25 -13.55
CA PRO A 88 -0.09 -14.91 -13.03
C PRO A 88 1.40 -14.59 -12.87
N ASP A 89 1.77 -13.34 -13.18
CA ASP A 89 3.07 -12.74 -12.85
C ASP A 89 3.15 -12.26 -11.39
N VAL A 90 1.99 -11.97 -10.79
CA VAL A 90 1.84 -11.52 -9.38
C VAL A 90 0.50 -12.00 -8.87
N ILE A 91 0.47 -12.45 -7.62
CA ILE A 91 -0.77 -12.78 -6.91
C ILE A 91 -0.99 -11.73 -5.83
N TYR A 92 -2.18 -11.12 -5.81
CA TYR A 92 -2.62 -10.22 -4.75
C TYR A 92 -3.77 -10.84 -3.96
N ILE A 93 -3.56 -11.08 -2.67
CA ILE A 93 -4.56 -11.63 -1.76
C ILE A 93 -5.24 -10.48 -1.02
N HIS A 94 -6.49 -10.20 -1.42
CA HIS A 94 -7.30 -9.13 -0.87
C HIS A 94 -8.22 -9.64 0.22
N THR A 95 -7.69 -9.77 1.44
CA THR A 95 -8.44 -10.13 2.65
C THR A 95 -8.41 -9.00 3.67
N ASN A 96 -9.34 -9.01 4.61
CA ASN A 96 -9.46 -8.09 5.73
C ASN A 96 -9.93 -8.84 6.99
N TRP A 97 -10.10 -8.16 8.11
CA TRP A 97 -10.50 -8.78 9.38
C TRP A 97 -11.79 -9.62 9.30
N ARG A 98 -12.68 -9.35 8.33
CA ARG A 98 -13.93 -10.11 8.13
C ARG A 98 -13.71 -11.50 7.52
N ASN A 99 -12.52 -11.76 7.01
CA ASN A 99 -12.13 -13.06 6.47
C ASN A 99 -11.52 -13.99 7.53
N LEU A 100 -11.36 -13.52 8.77
CA LEU A 100 -10.99 -14.37 9.89
C LEU A 100 -12.15 -15.31 10.22
N THR A 101 -11.86 -16.60 10.33
CA THR A 101 -12.88 -17.64 10.56
C THR A 101 -13.35 -17.65 12.01
N ALA A 102 -12.50 -17.20 12.95
CA ALA A 102 -12.82 -17.05 14.35
C ALA A 102 -12.16 -15.80 14.93
N LEU A 103 -12.80 -15.23 15.94
CA LEU A 103 -12.31 -14.11 16.74
C LEU A 103 -12.59 -14.40 18.21
N PRO A 104 -11.72 -13.99 19.14
CA PRO A 104 -11.88 -14.27 20.56
C PRO A 104 -13.11 -13.60 21.14
N THR A 105 -13.67 -14.24 22.15
CA THR A 105 -14.74 -13.74 22.99
C THR A 105 -14.30 -13.68 24.45
N THR A 106 -15.02 -13.00 25.30
CA THR A 106 -14.71 -12.91 26.74
C THR A 106 -14.92 -14.24 27.50
N ALA A 107 -15.49 -15.25 26.85
CA ALA A 107 -15.71 -16.57 27.44
C ALA A 107 -14.58 -17.57 27.15
N ASP A 108 -13.69 -17.24 26.20
CA ASP A 108 -12.58 -18.12 25.83
C ASP A 108 -11.47 -18.09 26.89
N SER A 109 -10.77 -19.20 27.08
CA SER A 109 -9.53 -19.18 27.87
C SER A 109 -8.36 -18.65 27.03
N GLU A 110 -7.33 -18.11 27.69
CA GLU A 110 -6.13 -17.63 26.98
C GLU A 110 -5.50 -18.72 26.11
N ALA A 111 -5.47 -19.98 26.59
CA ALA A 111 -4.97 -21.12 25.82
C ALA A 111 -5.83 -21.41 24.57
N ALA A 112 -7.14 -21.23 24.65
CA ALA A 112 -8.03 -21.35 23.48
C ALA A 112 -7.81 -20.20 22.47
N ILE A 113 -7.55 -18.99 22.95
CA ILE A 113 -7.23 -17.84 22.10
C ILE A 113 -5.90 -18.04 21.37
N ASP A 114 -4.88 -18.56 22.07
CA ASP A 114 -3.59 -18.88 21.46
C ASP A 114 -3.72 -19.97 20.39
N ALA A 115 -4.47 -21.03 20.67
CA ALA A 115 -4.77 -22.07 19.68
C ALA A 115 -5.52 -21.51 18.46
N MET A 116 -6.51 -20.66 18.69
CA MET A 116 -7.27 -19.96 17.62
C MET A 116 -6.34 -19.08 16.75
N LEU A 117 -5.39 -18.38 17.37
CA LEU A 117 -4.42 -17.56 16.66
C LEU A 117 -3.50 -18.42 15.77
N ASP A 118 -3.05 -19.57 16.28
CA ASP A 118 -2.21 -20.49 15.53
C ASP A 118 -2.97 -21.15 14.38
N GLU A 119 -4.23 -21.50 14.58
CA GLU A 119 -5.11 -21.99 13.51
C GLU A 119 -5.31 -20.96 12.40
N GLN A 120 -5.61 -19.69 12.77
CA GLN A 120 -5.76 -18.62 11.77
C GLN A 120 -4.47 -18.42 10.97
N TYR A 121 -3.32 -18.41 11.64
CA TYR A 121 -2.03 -18.28 10.98
C TYR A 121 -1.76 -19.48 10.04
N ALA A 122 -1.93 -20.71 10.51
CA ALA A 122 -1.71 -21.90 9.73
C ALA A 122 -2.61 -21.99 8.48
N HIS A 123 -3.85 -21.49 8.58
CA HIS A 123 -4.76 -21.37 7.44
C HIS A 123 -4.15 -20.53 6.30
N PHE A 124 -3.60 -19.35 6.63
CA PHE A 124 -2.97 -18.47 5.64
C PHE A 124 -1.61 -19.01 5.17
N GLU A 125 -0.78 -19.49 6.08
CA GLU A 125 0.54 -20.05 5.74
C GLU A 125 0.42 -21.22 4.75
N THR A 126 -0.51 -22.15 4.97
CA THR A 126 -0.78 -23.26 4.06
C THR A 126 -1.17 -22.77 2.67
N MET A 127 -2.01 -21.72 2.61
CA MET A 127 -2.43 -21.10 1.35
C MET A 127 -1.24 -20.46 0.62
N TRP A 128 -0.40 -19.71 1.32
CA TRP A 128 0.78 -19.08 0.70
C TRP A 128 1.74 -20.11 0.14
N GLN A 129 2.04 -21.16 0.90
CA GLN A 129 2.91 -22.25 0.46
C GLN A 129 2.36 -22.96 -0.79
N ALA A 130 1.04 -23.18 -0.86
CA ALA A 130 0.41 -23.77 -2.04
C ALA A 130 0.56 -22.85 -3.27
N LEU A 131 0.37 -21.54 -3.11
CA LEU A 131 0.53 -20.58 -4.21
C LEU A 131 1.98 -20.48 -4.68
N GLU A 132 2.94 -20.41 -3.75
CA GLU A 132 4.38 -20.34 -4.06
C GLU A 132 4.84 -21.59 -4.82
N GLN A 133 4.39 -22.79 -4.39
CA GLN A 133 4.72 -24.03 -5.06
C GLN A 133 4.14 -24.13 -6.48
N LYS A 134 2.93 -23.59 -6.66
CA LYS A 134 2.20 -23.71 -7.92
C LYS A 134 2.62 -22.69 -8.98
N PHE A 135 2.77 -21.45 -8.59
CA PHE A 135 2.94 -20.34 -9.54
C PHE A 135 4.35 -19.75 -9.58
N ALA A 136 5.15 -19.94 -8.52
CA ALA A 136 6.52 -19.40 -8.41
C ALA A 136 6.62 -17.90 -8.74
N CYS A 137 5.61 -17.11 -8.38
CA CYS A 137 5.53 -15.67 -8.61
C CYS A 137 5.37 -14.92 -7.29
N PRO A 138 5.67 -13.60 -7.25
CA PRO A 138 5.47 -12.78 -6.06
C PRO A 138 4.04 -12.81 -5.54
N VAL A 139 3.89 -12.93 -4.22
CA VAL A 139 2.62 -12.87 -3.50
C VAL A 139 2.56 -11.58 -2.69
N ILE A 140 1.48 -10.83 -2.84
CA ILE A 140 1.17 -9.64 -2.04
C ILE A 140 -0.04 -9.98 -1.19
N GLN A 141 0.12 -9.96 0.12
CA GLN A 141 -0.93 -10.24 1.10
C GLN A 141 -1.31 -8.96 1.84
N ASN A 142 -2.61 -8.64 1.93
CA ASN A 142 -3.04 -7.67 2.92
C ASN A 142 -2.79 -8.23 4.33
N ASN A 143 -2.25 -7.40 5.23
CA ASN A 143 -2.45 -7.66 6.65
C ASN A 143 -3.93 -7.39 7.02
N PHE A 144 -4.28 -7.40 8.30
CA PHE A 144 -5.65 -7.17 8.73
C PHE A 144 -5.80 -5.78 9.34
N ASP A 145 -6.78 -5.03 8.83
CA ASP A 145 -7.33 -3.84 9.43
C ASP A 145 -8.12 -4.17 10.71
N ARG A 146 -8.41 -3.18 11.52
CA ARG A 146 -9.16 -3.35 12.77
C ARG A 146 -10.64 -3.12 12.56
N PRO A 147 -11.50 -3.85 13.31
CA PRO A 147 -12.91 -3.47 13.40
C PRO A 147 -13.06 -2.02 13.88
N ASN A 148 -14.00 -1.29 13.30
CA ASN A 148 -14.28 0.09 13.69
C ASN A 148 -14.98 0.23 15.06
N PHE A 149 -15.24 -0.88 15.75
CA PHE A 149 -15.83 -0.92 17.09
C PHE A 149 -15.01 -1.84 18.01
N ARG A 150 -14.91 -1.48 19.26
CA ARG A 150 -14.20 -2.22 20.30
C ARG A 150 -15.16 -2.57 21.43
N LEU A 151 -15.38 -3.87 21.64
CA LEU A 151 -16.26 -4.37 22.69
C LEU A 151 -15.73 -4.00 24.09
N MET A 152 -14.43 -4.07 24.30
CA MET A 152 -13.77 -3.88 25.59
C MET A 152 -13.19 -2.45 25.73
N GLY A 153 -13.54 -1.51 24.86
CA GLY A 153 -13.00 -0.15 24.89
C GLY A 153 -11.47 -0.14 24.79
N ASN A 154 -10.78 0.57 25.72
CA ASN A 154 -9.33 0.66 25.71
C ASN A 154 -8.62 -0.65 26.08
N ARG A 155 -9.31 -1.61 26.72
CA ARG A 155 -8.75 -2.94 27.01
C ARG A 155 -8.56 -3.78 25.74
N ASP A 156 -9.32 -3.52 24.68
CA ASP A 156 -9.36 -4.32 23.47
C ASP A 156 -7.97 -4.50 22.79
N ILE A 157 -7.05 -3.56 23.02
CA ILE A 157 -5.71 -3.63 22.42
C ILE A 157 -4.70 -4.47 23.23
N TRP A 158 -4.85 -4.60 24.53
CA TRP A 158 -3.88 -5.28 25.38
C TRP A 158 -4.42 -6.55 26.07
N ASP A 159 -5.73 -6.70 26.17
CA ASP A 159 -6.37 -7.89 26.73
C ASP A 159 -6.43 -9.00 25.66
N PRO A 160 -6.03 -10.25 25.97
CA PRO A 160 -6.06 -11.37 25.01
C PRO A 160 -7.43 -11.61 24.36
N HIS A 161 -8.52 -11.30 25.07
CA HIS A 161 -9.90 -11.44 24.57
C HIS A 161 -10.29 -10.32 23.59
N GLY A 162 -9.48 -9.26 23.47
CA GLY A 162 -9.73 -8.13 22.58
C GLY A 162 -9.47 -8.48 21.12
N ARG A 163 -10.41 -8.13 20.26
CA ARG A 163 -10.27 -8.34 18.81
C ARG A 163 -9.07 -7.57 18.23
N SER A 164 -8.85 -6.35 18.70
CA SER A 164 -7.69 -5.55 18.28
C SER A 164 -6.37 -6.18 18.71
N ASN A 165 -6.31 -6.80 19.91
CA ASN A 165 -5.15 -7.56 20.35
C ASN A 165 -4.89 -8.76 19.46
N PHE A 166 -5.92 -9.57 19.22
CA PHE A 166 -5.84 -10.77 18.39
C PHE A 166 -5.34 -10.44 16.97
N ILE A 167 -5.93 -9.44 16.31
CA ILE A 167 -5.54 -8.99 14.98
C ILE A 167 -4.09 -8.47 14.97
N SER A 168 -3.69 -7.69 15.99
CA SER A 168 -2.31 -7.21 16.08
C SER A 168 -1.30 -8.35 16.20
N ARG A 169 -1.61 -9.39 17.00
CA ARG A 169 -0.78 -10.59 17.15
C ARG A 169 -0.71 -11.40 15.85
N LEU A 170 -1.82 -11.53 15.13
CA LEU A 170 -1.85 -12.22 13.84
C LEU A 170 -1.04 -11.46 12.79
N ASN A 171 -1.16 -10.14 12.72
CA ASN A 171 -0.36 -9.30 11.83
C ASN A 171 1.15 -9.44 12.12
N GLN A 172 1.56 -9.56 13.39
CA GLN A 172 2.97 -9.81 13.74
C GLN A 172 3.47 -11.16 13.17
N LYS A 173 2.65 -12.21 13.17
CA LYS A 173 3.01 -13.48 12.53
C LYS A 173 3.17 -13.33 11.01
N PHE A 174 2.31 -12.55 10.36
CA PHE A 174 2.41 -12.23 8.93
C PHE A 174 3.70 -11.47 8.59
N TYR A 175 4.08 -10.51 9.43
CA TYR A 175 5.34 -9.76 9.26
C TYR A 175 6.57 -10.65 9.43
N ALA A 176 6.53 -11.58 10.38
CA ALA A 176 7.61 -12.56 10.57
C ALA A 176 7.75 -13.49 9.35
N TYR A 177 6.63 -13.93 8.76
CA TYR A 177 6.64 -14.70 7.51
C TYR A 177 7.26 -13.88 6.37
N ALA A 178 6.79 -12.66 6.14
CA ALA A 178 7.30 -11.80 5.09
C ALA A 178 8.81 -11.48 5.25
N ALA A 179 9.29 -11.34 6.48
CA ALA A 179 10.71 -11.09 6.76
C ALA A 179 11.61 -12.29 6.44
N SER A 180 11.08 -13.51 6.36
CA SER A 180 11.81 -14.75 6.11
C SER A 180 11.57 -15.37 4.73
N HIS A 181 10.66 -14.82 3.91
CA HIS A 181 10.32 -15.34 2.59
C HIS A 181 10.53 -14.27 1.52
N GLU A 182 11.49 -14.49 0.63
CA GLU A 182 11.67 -13.68 -0.56
C GLU A 182 10.42 -13.77 -1.44
N HIS A 183 10.07 -12.70 -2.15
CA HIS A 183 8.90 -12.63 -3.02
C HIS A 183 7.52 -12.65 -2.30
N PHE A 184 7.49 -12.58 -0.98
CA PHE A 184 6.27 -12.37 -0.20
C PHE A 184 6.24 -10.96 0.38
N TYR A 185 5.17 -10.21 0.10
CA TYR A 185 5.05 -8.80 0.43
C TYR A 185 3.76 -8.53 1.19
N ILE A 186 3.83 -7.63 2.17
CA ILE A 186 2.64 -7.18 2.90
C ILE A 186 2.15 -5.85 2.31
N ASN A 187 0.87 -5.79 2.00
CA ASN A 187 0.16 -4.54 1.80
C ASN A 187 -0.50 -4.14 3.14
N ASP A 188 -0.01 -3.08 3.76
CA ASP A 188 -0.38 -2.69 5.13
C ASP A 188 -1.71 -1.93 5.15
N ILE A 189 -2.83 -2.67 5.18
CA ILE A 189 -4.16 -2.08 5.28
C ILE A 189 -4.51 -1.61 6.71
N ASP A 190 -3.81 -2.08 7.74
CA ASP A 190 -3.96 -1.53 9.10
C ASP A 190 -3.53 -0.05 9.12
N TYR A 191 -2.36 0.25 8.53
CA TYR A 191 -1.90 1.62 8.36
C TYR A 191 -2.86 2.44 7.48
N LEU A 192 -3.24 1.91 6.31
CA LEU A 192 -4.14 2.62 5.39
C LEU A 192 -5.48 2.96 6.03
N SER A 193 -6.03 2.05 6.84
CA SER A 193 -7.28 2.26 7.55
C SER A 193 -7.18 3.36 8.61
N ALA A 194 -6.03 3.45 9.27
CA ALA A 194 -5.75 4.50 10.26
C ALA A 194 -5.55 5.86 9.60
N ASP A 195 -4.79 5.92 8.50
CA ASP A 195 -4.52 7.15 7.73
C ASP A 195 -5.80 7.72 7.09
N TYR A 196 -6.64 6.86 6.53
CA TYR A 196 -7.93 7.24 5.95
C TYR A 196 -8.95 7.67 7.02
N GLY A 197 -8.83 7.12 8.20
CA GLY A 197 -9.76 7.23 9.31
C GLY A 197 -10.62 5.98 9.46
N LEU A 198 -10.33 5.19 10.50
CA LEU A 198 -10.90 3.85 10.71
C LEU A 198 -12.43 3.80 10.64
N THR A 199 -13.13 4.85 11.13
CA THR A 199 -14.59 4.91 11.09
C THR A 199 -15.14 5.03 9.68
N ALA A 200 -14.43 5.74 8.79
CA ALA A 200 -14.82 5.95 7.40
C ALA A 200 -14.29 4.86 6.45
N TRP A 201 -13.32 4.07 6.90
CA TRP A 201 -12.68 3.01 6.11
C TRP A 201 -13.65 1.94 5.63
N GLY A 202 -14.59 1.52 6.48
CA GLY A 202 -15.60 0.53 6.15
C GLY A 202 -16.99 1.14 6.03
N ASP A 203 -17.78 0.65 5.08
CA ASP A 203 -19.18 1.03 4.90
C ASP A 203 -20.09 -0.18 5.11
N ALA A 204 -20.95 -0.13 6.15
CA ALA A 204 -21.83 -1.24 6.49
C ALA A 204 -22.87 -1.52 5.39
N PHE A 205 -23.38 -0.49 4.71
CA PHE A 205 -24.33 -0.66 3.63
C PHE A 205 -23.68 -1.39 2.45
N PHE A 206 -22.51 -0.92 1.98
CA PHE A 206 -21.79 -1.55 0.88
C PHE A 206 -21.31 -2.96 1.22
N TRP A 207 -20.92 -3.21 2.47
CA TRP A 207 -20.62 -4.56 2.92
C TRP A 207 -21.82 -5.50 2.85
N HIS A 208 -22.96 -5.10 3.39
CA HIS A 208 -24.14 -5.98 3.43
C HIS A 208 -24.73 -6.20 2.04
N MET A 209 -24.77 -5.16 1.20
CA MET A 209 -25.39 -5.22 -0.12
C MET A 209 -24.49 -5.81 -1.20
N TYR A 210 -23.20 -5.47 -1.19
CA TYR A 210 -22.30 -5.74 -2.30
C TYR A 210 -21.00 -6.43 -1.89
N LYS A 211 -20.79 -6.68 -0.61
CA LYS A 211 -19.59 -7.32 -0.06
C LYS A 211 -18.28 -6.57 -0.34
N TYR A 212 -18.32 -5.25 -0.44
CA TYR A 212 -17.11 -4.44 -0.42
C TYR A 212 -16.54 -4.38 1.00
N ALA A 213 -15.27 -4.76 1.16
CA ALA A 213 -14.59 -4.79 2.47
C ALA A 213 -14.34 -3.39 3.03
N ILE A 214 -14.08 -2.43 2.14
CA ILE A 214 -13.76 -1.03 2.43
C ILE A 214 -14.72 -0.11 1.67
N CYS A 215 -14.84 1.13 2.10
CA CYS A 215 -15.67 2.10 1.39
C CYS A 215 -15.09 2.39 0.00
N LEU A 216 -15.96 2.73 -0.95
CA LEU A 216 -15.54 2.93 -2.34
C LEU A 216 -14.50 4.05 -2.49
N ASP A 217 -14.65 5.13 -1.72
CA ASP A 217 -13.75 6.29 -1.78
C ASP A 217 -12.34 6.00 -1.23
N ALA A 218 -12.16 4.93 -0.44
CA ALA A 218 -10.86 4.48 0.04
C ALA A 218 -10.14 3.51 -0.92
N ILE A 219 -10.88 2.92 -1.89
CA ILE A 219 -10.29 1.96 -2.84
C ILE A 219 -9.12 2.57 -3.65
N PRO A 220 -9.15 3.83 -4.13
CA PRO A 220 -7.99 4.41 -4.79
C PRO A 220 -6.72 4.42 -3.94
N SER A 221 -6.81 4.68 -2.64
CA SER A 221 -5.65 4.64 -1.71
C SER A 221 -5.11 3.21 -1.56
N LEU A 222 -5.99 2.21 -1.41
CA LEU A 222 -5.60 0.81 -1.41
C LEU A 222 -4.92 0.41 -2.73
N ALA A 223 -5.52 0.74 -3.86
CA ALA A 223 -5.00 0.42 -5.18
C ALA A 223 -3.64 1.07 -5.45
N ASN A 224 -3.45 2.33 -5.01
CA ASN A 224 -2.16 3.02 -5.08
C ASN A 224 -1.09 2.31 -4.24
N SER A 225 -1.44 1.85 -3.03
CA SER A 225 -0.52 1.10 -2.16
C SER A 225 -0.05 -0.20 -2.84
N VAL A 226 -0.97 -1.02 -3.32
CA VAL A 226 -0.66 -2.26 -4.05
C VAL A 226 0.14 -1.98 -5.32
N ALA A 227 -0.24 -0.95 -6.10
CA ALA A 227 0.48 -0.56 -7.30
C ALA A 227 1.92 -0.12 -7.00
N ASN A 228 2.17 0.51 -5.84
CA ASN A 228 3.51 0.89 -5.39
C ASN A 228 4.39 -0.34 -5.10
N ILE A 229 3.83 -1.42 -4.55
CA ILE A 229 4.55 -2.69 -4.39
C ILE A 229 4.87 -3.27 -5.77
N ILE A 230 3.86 -3.42 -6.64
CA ILE A 230 4.03 -4.03 -7.96
C ILE A 230 5.04 -3.25 -8.82
N LYS A 231 4.95 -1.91 -8.87
CA LYS A 231 5.94 -1.11 -9.63
C LYS A 231 7.36 -1.31 -9.13
N SER A 232 7.52 -1.56 -7.81
CA SER A 232 8.83 -1.81 -7.20
C SER A 232 9.42 -3.12 -7.69
N LEU A 233 8.60 -4.18 -7.80
CA LEU A 233 9.00 -5.48 -8.33
C LEU A 233 9.56 -5.38 -9.75
N TYR A 234 9.04 -4.45 -10.54
CA TYR A 234 9.48 -4.25 -11.94
C TYR A 234 10.43 -3.06 -12.13
N GLY A 235 11.06 -2.58 -11.06
CA GLY A 235 12.11 -1.56 -11.14
C GLY A 235 11.61 -0.17 -11.57
N ARG A 236 10.32 0.13 -11.41
CA ARG A 236 9.72 1.43 -11.80
C ARG A 236 9.78 2.49 -10.69
N ASN A 237 10.56 2.25 -9.64
CA ASN A 237 10.77 3.21 -8.57
C ASN A 237 11.64 4.39 -9.01
N LYS A 238 11.36 5.57 -8.47
CA LYS A 238 12.26 6.72 -8.57
C LYS A 238 13.48 6.45 -7.68
N LYS A 239 14.68 6.72 -8.22
CA LYS A 239 15.97 6.45 -7.53
C LYS A 239 16.69 7.71 -7.11
N ALA A 240 16.25 8.88 -7.58
CA ALA A 240 16.86 10.16 -7.26
C ALA A 240 15.83 11.14 -6.75
N LEU A 241 16.25 11.94 -5.77
CA LEU A 241 15.53 13.08 -5.23
C LEU A 241 16.29 14.34 -5.63
N VAL A 242 15.73 15.12 -6.56
CA VAL A 242 16.32 16.39 -6.98
C VAL A 242 15.75 17.48 -6.11
N LEU A 243 16.62 18.22 -5.43
CA LEU A 243 16.28 19.24 -4.45
C LEU A 243 16.82 20.60 -4.90
N ASP A 244 15.98 21.60 -4.88
CA ASP A 244 16.43 22.98 -4.82
C ASP A 244 16.97 23.30 -3.42
N LEU A 245 17.80 24.30 -3.28
CA LEU A 245 18.48 24.62 -2.02
C LEU A 245 17.75 25.74 -1.28
N ASP A 246 17.72 26.94 -1.88
CA ASP A 246 17.17 28.15 -1.27
C ASP A 246 15.65 28.00 -1.06
N ASN A 247 15.18 28.35 0.14
CA ASN A 247 13.78 28.18 0.56
C ASN A 247 13.22 26.74 0.40
N THR A 248 14.09 25.74 0.25
CA THR A 248 13.75 24.31 0.15
C THR A 248 14.46 23.48 1.22
N LEU A 249 15.80 23.56 1.30
CA LEU A 249 16.58 22.88 2.34
C LEU A 249 16.88 23.78 3.53
N TRP A 250 16.72 25.08 3.38
CA TRP A 250 16.82 26.11 4.42
C TRP A 250 15.94 27.30 4.05
N GLY A 251 15.55 28.10 5.02
CA GLY A 251 14.85 29.36 4.79
C GLY A 251 15.86 30.48 4.46
N GLY A 252 15.56 31.22 3.41
CA GLY A 252 16.42 32.31 2.91
C GLY A 252 17.17 31.92 1.63
N ILE A 253 17.89 32.92 1.10
CA ILE A 253 18.67 32.84 -0.14
C ILE A 253 20.14 33.12 0.20
N VAL A 254 21.02 32.11 0.01
CA VAL A 254 22.44 32.20 0.39
C VAL A 254 23.10 33.44 -0.20
N GLY A 255 22.81 33.80 -1.45
CA GLY A 255 23.40 34.90 -2.15
C GLY A 255 22.98 36.30 -1.62
N ASP A 256 21.79 36.41 -1.04
CA ASP A 256 21.23 37.66 -0.57
C ASP A 256 21.37 37.81 0.96
N ASP A 257 21.14 36.74 1.72
CA ASP A 257 21.08 36.76 3.18
C ASP A 257 22.41 36.34 3.84
N GLY A 258 23.33 35.77 3.07
CA GLY A 258 24.56 35.16 3.60
C GLY A 258 24.25 33.91 4.45
N VAL A 259 25.31 33.20 4.84
CA VAL A 259 25.14 31.92 5.60
C VAL A 259 24.54 32.17 6.98
N ASP A 260 24.87 33.30 7.62
CA ASP A 260 24.39 33.64 8.96
C ASP A 260 22.92 34.09 9.00
N GLY A 261 22.36 34.48 7.84
CA GLY A 261 20.95 34.88 7.70
C GLY A 261 20.00 33.73 7.39
N LEU A 262 20.51 32.53 7.19
CA LEU A 262 19.67 31.37 6.83
C LEU A 262 18.96 30.76 8.04
N ALA A 263 17.69 30.39 7.88
CA ALA A 263 16.95 29.58 8.86
C ALA A 263 17.24 28.10 8.61
N ILE A 264 18.17 27.53 9.37
CA ILE A 264 18.65 26.13 9.19
C ILE A 264 18.48 25.29 10.47
N GLY A 265 18.70 25.93 11.63
CA GLY A 265 18.88 25.23 12.91
C GLY A 265 17.62 25.14 13.76
N PRO A 266 17.68 24.42 14.88
CA PRO A 266 16.56 24.26 15.80
C PRO A 266 16.25 25.52 16.65
N GLU A 267 17.00 26.57 16.50
CA GLU A 267 16.91 27.78 17.34
C GLU A 267 15.63 28.58 17.08
N VAL A 268 15.09 28.47 15.87
CA VAL A 268 13.84 29.12 15.48
C VAL A 268 12.86 28.10 14.86
N PRO A 269 11.53 28.29 15.05
CA PRO A 269 10.53 27.34 14.55
C PRO A 269 10.64 27.06 13.04
N GLU A 270 10.93 28.08 12.24
CA GLU A 270 11.13 27.92 10.80
C GLU A 270 12.35 27.05 10.50
N GLY A 271 13.48 27.26 11.19
CA GLY A 271 14.67 26.42 11.05
C GLY A 271 14.43 24.96 11.44
N GLN A 272 13.55 24.68 12.42
CA GLN A 272 13.17 23.32 12.80
C GLN A 272 12.49 22.56 11.65
N VAL A 273 11.58 23.21 10.91
CA VAL A 273 10.89 22.59 9.77
C VAL A 273 11.91 22.15 8.70
N TYR A 274 12.87 23.02 8.39
CA TYR A 274 13.92 22.68 7.43
C TYR A 274 14.84 21.57 7.96
N ALA A 275 15.19 21.59 9.24
CA ALA A 275 16.00 20.52 9.86
C ALA A 275 15.31 19.15 9.82
N GLU A 276 14.00 19.10 10.06
CA GLU A 276 13.19 17.89 9.90
C GLU A 276 13.19 17.38 8.45
N PHE A 277 12.98 18.26 7.49
CA PHE A 277 13.02 17.91 6.07
C PHE A 277 14.40 17.39 5.63
N GLN A 278 15.48 18.04 6.07
CA GLN A 278 16.84 17.54 5.82
C GLN A 278 17.07 16.15 6.42
N SER A 279 16.55 15.91 7.63
CA SER A 279 16.63 14.61 8.29
C SER A 279 15.88 13.54 7.49
N TYR A 280 14.72 13.87 6.95
CA TYR A 280 13.96 13.01 6.05
C TYR A 280 14.75 12.69 4.76
N CYS A 281 15.38 13.70 4.13
CA CYS A 281 16.22 13.49 2.95
C CYS A 281 17.42 12.56 3.24
N LYS A 282 18.05 12.71 4.43
CA LYS A 282 19.13 11.81 4.88
C LYS A 282 18.61 10.37 5.11
N ALA A 283 17.42 10.23 5.67
CA ALA A 283 16.78 8.91 5.85
C ALA A 283 16.48 8.25 4.49
N LEU A 284 15.99 8.99 3.49
CA LEU A 284 15.81 8.49 2.13
C LEU A 284 17.13 8.01 1.51
N LYS A 285 18.23 8.74 1.75
CA LYS A 285 19.57 8.33 1.30
C LYS A 285 19.97 6.98 1.92
N SER A 286 19.66 6.74 3.19
CA SER A 286 20.02 5.48 3.87
C SER A 286 19.31 4.24 3.30
N ILE A 287 18.18 4.42 2.62
CA ILE A 287 17.45 3.36 1.92
C ILE A 287 17.72 3.33 0.40
N GLY A 288 18.76 4.04 -0.06
CA GLY A 288 19.26 3.96 -1.45
C GLY A 288 18.72 5.01 -2.43
N VAL A 289 17.95 6.01 -1.95
CA VAL A 289 17.57 7.17 -2.79
C VAL A 289 18.77 8.11 -2.89
N ILE A 290 19.13 8.55 -4.10
CA ILE A 290 20.24 9.45 -4.35
C ILE A 290 19.73 10.91 -4.29
N PRO A 291 20.06 11.68 -3.25
CA PRO A 291 19.74 13.10 -3.23
C PRO A 291 20.72 13.86 -4.15
N VAL A 292 20.16 14.69 -5.02
CA VAL A 292 20.89 15.57 -5.93
C VAL A 292 20.38 16.99 -5.69
N SER A 293 21.27 17.89 -5.31
CA SER A 293 20.96 19.32 -5.22
C SER A 293 21.30 20.04 -6.52
N TYR A 294 20.49 21.00 -6.90
CA TYR A 294 20.82 21.95 -7.94
C TYR A 294 20.49 23.38 -7.44
N THR A 295 21.29 24.32 -7.82
CA THR A 295 21.00 25.75 -7.63
C THR A 295 20.40 26.29 -8.91
N HIS A 296 19.38 27.15 -8.81
CA HIS A 296 18.88 27.93 -9.95
C HIS A 296 19.98 28.92 -10.34
N LEU A 297 20.85 28.51 -11.26
CA LEU A 297 21.74 29.48 -11.92
C LEU A 297 20.83 30.43 -12.71
N ARG A 298 20.85 31.74 -12.37
CA ARG A 298 20.20 32.74 -13.21
C ARG A 298 20.79 32.64 -14.62
N ALA A 299 19.95 32.75 -15.65
CA ALA A 299 20.33 32.56 -17.05
C ALA A 299 21.56 33.40 -17.52
N HIS A 300 22.06 34.33 -16.72
CA HIS A 300 23.27 35.11 -16.98
C HIS A 300 24.61 34.47 -16.55
N GLU A 301 24.56 33.36 -15.78
CA GLU A 301 25.81 32.70 -15.33
C GLU A 301 26.23 31.54 -16.18
N THR A 302 25.34 31.02 -17.04
CA THR A 302 25.64 29.90 -17.96
C THR A 302 26.49 30.29 -19.16
N ASP A 303 26.57 31.59 -19.52
CA ASP A 303 27.37 32.06 -20.64
C ASP A 303 28.87 32.28 -20.33
N GLN A 304 29.28 32.12 -19.05
CA GLN A 304 30.68 32.31 -18.67
C GLN A 304 31.51 31.02 -18.57
N TYR A 305 30.88 29.83 -18.75
CA TYR A 305 31.55 28.52 -18.62
C TYR A 305 31.37 27.60 -19.82
N LEU A 306 30.96 28.16 -20.96
CA LEU A 306 31.12 27.56 -22.29
C LEU A 306 32.19 28.28 -23.05
#